data_98fb784498ca61724fcbaf2fb9bb2d3a
#
_entry.id   98fb784498ca61724fcbaf2fb9bb2d3a
#
_cell.length_a   1.000
_cell.length_b   1.000
_cell.length_c   1.000
_cell.angle_alpha   90.00
_cell.angle_beta   90.00
_cell.angle_gamma   90.00
#
_symmetry.space_group_name_H-M   'P 1'
#
loop_
_entity.id
_entity.type
_entity.pdbx_description
1 polymer ?
#
loop_
_entity_poly.entity_id
_entity_poly.type
_entity_poly.pdbx_seq_one_letter_code
_entity_poly.pdbx_strand_id
1 'polypeptide(L)'
;MKKSLNLNLLEFHVREAAQELDLLLDAIQYAKDGTRRKGAVGDEPLHWPLREEALAVSLEHACHHLNFAWNGRFKTMREADAQFDRNEKFPCPRDKCGWFAKFWPKSLIRKSKQRGVRRRRK
;
A
#
# COMPACT_ATOMS: atom_id res chain seq x y z
N MET A 1 9.99 30.30 6.62
CA MET A 1 10.26 29.79 5.27
C MET A 1 9.29 28.66 4.92
N LYS A 2 8.67 28.75 3.76
CA LYS A 2 7.81 27.67 3.27
C LYS A 2 8.68 26.48 2.87
N LYS A 3 8.36 25.30 3.42
CA LYS A 3 8.99 24.06 2.99
C LYS A 3 8.54 23.73 1.59
N SER A 4 9.47 23.38 0.71
CA SER A 4 9.13 22.97 -0.64
C SER A 4 8.91 21.46 -0.71
N LEU A 5 7.97 21.06 -1.55
CA LEU A 5 7.68 19.66 -1.79
C LEU A 5 8.86 18.96 -2.49
N ASN A 6 9.18 17.77 -2.05
CA ASN A 6 10.15 16.92 -2.75
C ASN A 6 9.44 16.20 -3.90
N LEU A 7 9.50 16.77 -5.09
CA LEU A 7 8.79 16.26 -6.26
C LEU A 7 9.30 14.89 -6.70
N ASN A 8 10.60 14.62 -6.57
CA ASN A 8 11.16 13.32 -6.95
C ASN A 8 10.66 12.21 -6.02
N LEU A 9 10.62 12.45 -4.74
CA LEU A 9 10.10 11.51 -3.76
C LEU A 9 8.60 11.26 -3.99
N LEU A 10 7.85 12.31 -4.21
CA LEU A 10 6.42 12.22 -4.49
C LEU A 10 6.16 11.42 -5.75
N GLU A 11 6.87 11.75 -6.83
CA GLU A 11 6.73 11.03 -8.11
C GLU A 11 6.99 9.54 -7.93
N PHE A 12 8.07 9.18 -7.26
CA PHE A 12 8.44 7.78 -7.03
C PHE A 12 7.30 7.02 -6.32
N HIS A 13 6.86 7.52 -5.18
CA HIS A 13 5.84 6.81 -4.41
C HIS A 13 4.47 6.82 -5.06
N VAL A 14 4.08 7.90 -5.73
CA VAL A 14 2.82 7.95 -6.45
C VAL A 14 2.82 6.98 -7.64
N ARG A 15 3.94 6.87 -8.36
CA ARG A 15 4.09 5.88 -9.44
C ARG A 15 3.99 4.45 -8.93
N GLU A 16 4.63 4.15 -7.79
CA GLU A 16 4.57 2.82 -7.18
C GLU A 16 3.14 2.47 -6.76
N ALA A 17 2.42 3.42 -6.17
CA ALA A 17 1.02 3.23 -5.81
C ALA A 17 0.16 3.01 -7.05
N ALA A 18 0.36 3.80 -8.10
CA ALA A 18 -0.37 3.68 -9.36
C ALA A 18 -0.12 2.34 -10.04
N GLN A 19 1.12 1.87 -10.04
CA GLN A 19 1.49 0.56 -10.59
C GLN A 19 0.78 -0.57 -9.84
N GLU A 20 0.77 -0.51 -8.52
CA GLU A 20 0.09 -1.51 -7.70
C GLU A 20 -1.41 -1.54 -7.98
N LEU A 21 -2.04 -0.37 -8.09
CA LEU A 21 -3.46 -0.27 -8.42
C LEU A 21 -3.75 -0.78 -9.84
N ASP A 22 -2.84 -0.56 -10.77
CA ASP A 22 -2.96 -1.08 -12.14
C ASP A 22 -2.91 -2.61 -12.17
N LEU A 23 -2.02 -3.21 -11.39
CA LEU A 23 -1.95 -4.67 -11.22
C LEU A 23 -3.23 -5.22 -10.58
N LEU A 24 -3.79 -4.49 -9.63
CA LEU A 24 -5.06 -4.87 -9.00
C LEU A 24 -6.22 -4.79 -10.00
N LEU A 25 -6.27 -3.76 -10.84
CA LEU A 25 -7.28 -3.63 -11.88
C LEU A 25 -7.20 -4.78 -12.88
N ASP A 26 -5.99 -5.26 -13.21
CA ASP A 26 -5.81 -6.43 -14.05
C ASP A 26 -6.47 -7.67 -13.43
N ALA A 27 -6.23 -7.90 -12.14
CA ALA A 27 -6.83 -9.01 -11.42
C ALA A 27 -8.36 -8.90 -11.37
N ILE A 28 -8.89 -7.71 -11.15
CA ILE A 28 -10.34 -7.45 -11.13
C ILE A 28 -10.96 -7.74 -12.50
N GLN A 29 -10.35 -7.24 -13.57
CA GLN A 29 -10.84 -7.49 -14.93
C GLN A 29 -10.84 -8.99 -15.26
N TYR A 30 -9.76 -9.68 -14.91
CA TYR A 30 -9.66 -11.12 -15.12
C TYR A 30 -10.75 -11.89 -14.34
N ALA A 31 -11.01 -11.48 -13.11
CA ALA A 31 -12.08 -12.07 -12.30
C ALA A 31 -13.48 -11.83 -12.89
N LYS A 32 -13.69 -10.67 -13.53
CA LYS A 32 -14.98 -10.30 -14.10
C LYS A 32 -15.29 -11.03 -15.41
N ASP A 33 -14.31 -11.11 -16.31
CA ASP A 33 -14.58 -11.60 -17.68
C ASP A 33 -13.48 -12.48 -18.28
N GLY A 34 -12.42 -12.79 -17.51
CA GLY A 34 -11.32 -13.63 -17.96
C GLY A 34 -10.35 -12.94 -18.92
N THR A 35 -10.51 -11.63 -19.14
CA THR A 35 -9.60 -10.89 -20.01
C THR A 35 -8.51 -10.17 -19.20
N ARG A 36 -7.41 -9.85 -19.86
CA ARG A 36 -6.27 -9.16 -19.28
C ARG A 36 -6.21 -7.71 -19.74
N ARG A 37 -5.67 -6.85 -18.92
CA ARG A 37 -5.42 -5.46 -19.30
C ARG A 37 -4.33 -5.37 -20.35
N LYS A 38 -4.38 -4.31 -21.18
CA LYS A 38 -3.35 -4.03 -22.17
C LYS A 38 -1.97 -3.90 -21.49
N GLY A 39 -0.99 -4.62 -22.00
CA GLY A 39 0.35 -4.62 -21.44
C GLY A 39 0.56 -5.58 -20.28
N ALA A 40 -0.46 -6.36 -19.91
CA ALA A 40 -0.32 -7.38 -18.88
C ALA A 40 0.69 -8.45 -19.27
N VAL A 41 1.46 -8.92 -18.28
CA VAL A 41 2.52 -9.92 -18.46
C VAL A 41 2.12 -11.22 -17.80
N GLY A 42 2.47 -12.35 -18.43
CA GLY A 42 2.16 -13.69 -17.92
C GLY A 42 0.75 -14.14 -18.23
N ASP A 43 0.44 -15.38 -17.88
CA ASP A 43 -0.86 -16.01 -18.16
C ASP A 43 -1.95 -15.58 -17.20
N GLU A 44 -1.57 -15.21 -15.98
CA GLU A 44 -2.47 -14.82 -14.91
C GLU A 44 -2.02 -13.50 -14.27
N PRO A 45 -2.98 -12.71 -13.70
CA PRO A 45 -2.61 -11.51 -12.95
C PRO A 45 -1.71 -11.83 -11.76
N LEU A 46 -0.87 -10.87 -11.37
CA LEU A 46 0.09 -11.03 -10.27
C LEU A 46 -0.60 -11.43 -8.96
N HIS A 47 -1.76 -10.84 -8.66
CA HIS A 47 -2.52 -11.12 -7.43
C HIS A 47 -3.65 -12.13 -7.67
N TRP A 48 -3.36 -13.17 -8.44
CA TRP A 48 -4.34 -14.21 -8.75
C TRP A 48 -4.15 -15.46 -7.88
N PRO A 49 -5.21 -16.13 -7.41
CA PRO A 49 -6.61 -15.70 -7.51
C PRO A 49 -6.94 -14.50 -6.61
N LEU A 50 -7.83 -13.62 -7.09
CA LEU A 50 -8.23 -12.42 -6.36
C LEU A 50 -9.18 -12.78 -5.22
N ARG A 51 -8.62 -12.90 -4.04
CA ARG A 51 -9.33 -13.15 -2.78
C ARG A 51 -9.18 -11.96 -1.84
N GLU A 52 -9.88 -11.98 -0.74
CA GLU A 52 -9.82 -10.90 0.26
C GLU A 52 -8.39 -10.63 0.71
N GLU A 53 -7.59 -11.68 0.94
CA GLU A 53 -6.19 -11.52 1.35
C GLU A 53 -5.33 -10.85 0.26
N ALA A 54 -5.48 -11.27 -0.99
CA ALA A 54 -4.76 -10.67 -2.11
C ALA A 54 -5.17 -9.21 -2.32
N LEU A 55 -6.46 -8.92 -2.20
CA LEU A 55 -6.99 -7.56 -2.26
C LEU A 55 -6.39 -6.69 -1.15
N ALA A 56 -6.38 -7.21 0.08
CA ALA A 56 -5.84 -6.49 1.23
C ALA A 56 -4.35 -6.16 1.06
N VAL A 57 -3.55 -7.13 0.59
CA VAL A 57 -2.12 -6.94 0.34
C VAL A 57 -1.89 -5.86 -0.72
N SER A 58 -2.65 -5.90 -1.80
CA SER A 58 -2.53 -4.93 -2.89
C SER A 58 -2.89 -3.52 -2.43
N LEU A 59 -4.01 -3.36 -1.73
CA LEU A 59 -4.43 -2.06 -1.19
C LEU A 59 -3.47 -1.55 -0.13
N GLU A 60 -2.99 -2.44 0.73
CA GLU A 60 -1.99 -2.10 1.75
C GLU A 60 -0.71 -1.57 1.10
N HIS A 61 -0.21 -2.24 0.07
CA HIS A 61 1.00 -1.83 -0.64
C HIS A 61 0.83 -0.45 -1.29
N ALA A 62 -0.29 -0.22 -1.98
CA ALA A 62 -0.59 1.08 -2.57
C ALA A 62 -0.68 2.17 -1.50
N CYS A 63 -1.38 1.90 -0.41
CA CYS A 63 -1.53 2.85 0.68
C CYS A 63 -0.21 3.13 1.40
N HIS A 64 0.66 2.12 1.51
CA HIS A 64 2.00 2.25 2.05
C HIS A 64 2.79 3.32 1.29
N HIS A 65 2.79 3.26 -0.04
CA HIS A 65 3.46 4.27 -0.86
C HIS A 65 2.81 5.64 -0.72
N LEU A 66 1.49 5.72 -0.59
CA LEU A 66 0.81 6.99 -0.35
C LEU A 66 1.19 7.58 1.01
N ASN A 67 1.33 6.74 2.04
CA ASN A 67 1.82 7.17 3.35
C ASN A 67 3.25 7.70 3.28
N PHE A 68 4.13 7.02 2.55
CA PHE A 68 5.49 7.51 2.33
C PHE A 68 5.50 8.86 1.62
N ALA A 69 4.67 9.00 0.59
CA ALA A 69 4.55 10.27 -0.12
C ALA A 69 4.12 11.40 0.81
N TRP A 70 3.08 11.17 1.60
CA TRP A 70 2.56 12.19 2.52
C TRP A 70 3.55 12.51 3.63
N ASN A 71 4.08 11.50 4.31
CA ASN A 71 5.00 11.69 5.43
C ASN A 71 6.34 12.26 5.00
N GLY A 72 6.77 11.96 3.77
CA GLY A 72 8.03 12.44 3.21
C GLY A 72 7.93 13.66 2.31
N ARG A 73 6.77 14.27 2.19
CA ARG A 73 6.51 15.33 1.19
C ARG A 73 7.48 16.53 1.23
N PHE A 74 8.05 16.80 2.39
CA PHE A 74 9.02 17.89 2.57
C PHE A 74 10.43 17.39 2.88
N LYS A 75 10.63 16.06 2.91
CA LYS A 75 11.89 15.45 3.30
C LYS A 75 12.79 15.22 2.09
N THR A 76 14.08 15.22 2.31
CA THR A 76 15.03 14.74 1.31
C THR A 76 14.90 13.20 1.23
N MET A 77 15.38 12.60 0.14
CA MET A 77 15.41 11.14 0.01
C MET A 77 16.20 10.50 1.16
N ARG A 78 17.28 11.14 1.59
CA ARG A 78 18.09 10.66 2.70
C ARG A 78 17.32 10.66 4.03
N GLU A 79 16.56 11.71 4.31
CA GLU A 79 15.73 11.78 5.51
C GLU A 79 14.60 10.74 5.48
N ALA A 80 13.99 10.54 4.31
CA ALA A 80 12.94 9.55 4.13
C ALA A 80 13.48 8.13 4.37
N ASP A 81 14.67 7.81 3.85
CA ASP A 81 15.32 6.52 4.08
C ASP A 81 15.63 6.30 5.56
N ALA A 82 16.13 7.35 6.24
CA ALA A 82 16.44 7.27 7.67
C ALA A 82 15.19 7.05 8.54
N GLN A 83 14.01 7.43 8.03
CA GLN A 83 12.74 7.26 8.74
C GLN A 83 11.87 6.15 8.16
N PHE A 84 12.48 5.26 7.38
CA PHE A 84 11.78 4.18 6.70
C PHE A 84 10.89 3.39 7.65
N ASP A 85 11.40 2.97 8.79
CA ASP A 85 10.65 2.18 9.78
C ASP A 85 9.40 2.91 10.29
N ARG A 86 9.46 4.22 10.44
CA ARG A 86 8.31 5.03 10.85
C ARG A 86 7.27 5.14 9.76
N ASN A 87 7.72 5.32 8.51
CA ASN A 87 6.84 5.51 7.36
C ASN A 87 6.23 4.19 6.90
N GLU A 88 6.86 3.06 7.23
CA GLU A 88 6.44 1.73 6.84
C GLU A 88 5.19 1.24 7.58
N LYS A 89 4.92 1.74 8.76
CA LYS A 89 3.79 1.28 9.59
C LYS A 89 2.45 1.63 8.94
N PHE A 90 1.77 0.62 8.50
CA PHE A 90 0.49 0.73 7.83
C PHE A 90 -0.66 0.22 8.71
N PRO A 91 -1.85 0.80 8.60
CA PRO A 91 -2.14 2.10 7.97
C PRO A 91 -1.63 3.22 8.84
N CYS A 92 -0.80 4.10 8.34
CA CYS A 92 -0.01 5.15 8.97
C CYS A 92 -0.39 5.41 10.43
N PRO A 93 0.46 5.38 11.44
CA PRO A 93 0.16 4.74 12.72
C PRO A 93 -1.35 4.51 12.86
N ARG A 94 -1.78 3.24 12.98
CA ARG A 94 -3.17 2.73 12.85
C ARG A 94 -4.25 3.59 13.49
N ASP A 95 -3.92 4.27 14.57
CA ASP A 95 -4.78 5.14 15.36
C ASP A 95 -4.84 6.58 14.84
N LYS A 96 -3.95 6.96 13.92
CA LYS A 96 -3.84 8.33 13.39
C LYS A 96 -4.15 8.46 11.90
N CYS A 97 -4.33 7.36 11.19
CA CYS A 97 -4.66 7.36 9.76
C CYS A 97 -6.19 7.42 9.55
N GLY A 98 -6.75 8.57 9.94
CA GLY A 98 -8.18 8.71 10.12
C GLY A 98 -9.08 8.36 8.95
N TRP A 99 -8.69 8.69 7.71
CA TRP A 99 -9.56 8.46 6.56
C TRP A 99 -9.51 7.01 6.07
N PHE A 100 -8.36 6.36 6.15
CA PHE A 100 -8.18 5.00 5.64
C PHE A 100 -8.62 3.95 6.66
N ALA A 101 -8.33 4.16 7.95
CA ALA A 101 -8.69 3.25 9.02
C ALA A 101 -10.21 2.99 9.07
N LYS A 102 -11.02 3.98 8.69
CA LYS A 102 -12.49 3.87 8.65
C LYS A 102 -12.99 2.85 7.62
N PHE A 103 -12.22 2.62 6.56
CA PHE A 103 -12.61 1.74 5.46
C PHE A 103 -11.95 0.36 5.54
N TRP A 104 -11.03 0.16 6.47
CA TRP A 104 -10.32 -1.10 6.61
C TRP A 104 -11.22 -2.15 7.26
N PRO A 105 -11.37 -3.35 6.65
CA PRO A 105 -12.22 -4.39 7.23
C PRO A 105 -11.75 -4.80 8.62
N LYS A 106 -12.69 -4.84 9.58
CA LYS A 106 -12.39 -5.22 10.98
C LYS A 106 -11.77 -6.61 11.09
N SER A 107 -12.15 -7.53 10.22
CA SER A 107 -11.60 -8.88 10.19
C SER A 107 -10.09 -8.90 9.92
N LEU A 108 -9.60 -8.05 9.03
CA LEU A 108 -8.18 -7.94 8.70
C LEU A 108 -7.39 -7.28 9.84
N ILE A 109 -7.98 -6.30 10.49
CA ILE A 109 -7.38 -5.65 11.67
C ILE A 109 -7.19 -6.65 12.80
N ARG A 110 -8.19 -7.51 13.07
CA ARG A 110 -8.11 -8.56 14.08
C ARG A 110 -7.00 -9.56 13.78
N LYS A 111 -6.89 -10.04 12.55
CA LYS A 111 -5.82 -10.96 12.13
C LYS A 111 -4.44 -10.35 12.35
N SER A 112 -4.26 -9.08 12.03
CA SER A 112 -3.02 -8.35 12.22
C SER A 112 -2.65 -8.25 13.71
N LYS A 113 -3.61 -7.96 14.58
CA LYS A 113 -3.41 -7.90 16.04
C LYS A 113 -3.04 -9.27 16.62
N GLN A 114 -3.70 -10.34 16.17
CA GLN A 114 -3.41 -11.70 16.63
C GLN A 114 -1.98 -12.12 16.24
N ARG A 115 -1.53 -11.81 15.04
CA ARG A 115 -0.15 -12.08 14.61
C ARG A 115 0.85 -11.32 15.47
N GLY A 116 0.56 -10.08 15.83
CA GLY A 116 1.40 -9.28 16.73
C GLY A 116 1.52 -9.90 18.12
N VAL A 117 0.43 -10.40 18.67
CA VAL A 117 0.40 -11.07 19.98
C VAL A 117 1.21 -12.37 19.96
N ARG A 118 1.09 -13.18 18.91
CA ARG A 118 1.86 -14.43 18.76
C ARG A 118 3.37 -14.17 18.70
N ARG A 119 3.81 -13.09 18.08
CA ARG A 119 5.23 -12.71 18.01
C ARG A 119 5.80 -12.31 19.38
N ARG A 120 4.98 -11.75 20.25
CA ARG A 120 5.40 -11.33 21.59
C ARG A 120 5.53 -12.47 22.57
N ARG A 121 4.94 -13.63 22.29
CA ARG A 121 5.00 -14.82 23.15
C ARG A 121 6.22 -15.71 22.89
N LYS A 122 7.02 -15.37 21.92
CA LYS A 122 8.32 -15.99 21.72
C LYS A 122 9.36 -15.25 22.56
#